data_623224dee779e57341407fdff01331ec
#
_entry.id   623224dee779e57341407fdff01331ec
#
_cell.length_a   1.000
_cell.length_b   1.000
_cell.length_c   1.000
_cell.angle_alpha   90.00
_cell.angle_beta   90.00
_cell.angle_gamma   90.00
#
_symmetry.space_group_name_H-M   'P 1'
#
loop_
_entity.id
_entity.type
_entity.pdbx_description
1 polymer ?
#
loop_
_entity_poly.entity_id
_entity_poly.type
_entity_poly.pdbx_seq_one_letter_code
_entity_poly.pdbx_strand_id
1 'polypeptide(L)'
;MRIQELIIKNFGKFSDKTIPLRDGVNLIYGENESGKTTLHTFIGSMLYGMERGRGRAAATDTFSRYEPWENPNYYAGAVRFVCGDRTFYLQRNFDKYGKSASLICEDDGEELSLEDGDLAALLDGMQKSLYESTVSIGQSETKTKEALAIELRNHATNFYATGDEELQLDGAFRYLKEKKRELDREEREQELARQEKRDAVENEASYVWRDLHKLQQELDEAEDKLDRAAEERKRNQKQREFFQKRIQEEERQEKARPKKWRVHPAALIAMLLLLIFAIVMLEPPWNYLWAIVIFLASSLYVWNKMKDGRRVQSEPAEENGSEEETEEEYFDRTEERLRWEADRIREEYRDKEIRYENLKEQLEELNEFETGCETLRKKREALQIAEKRLRDLSDQMQKEIGYRLNKRISEIIQELTDGRYEKLLADDEMKLFLLKDGRKITLDQVSKGTAEQIYFALRMASSEILYEEKFPIILDDAFAYYDDTRLARILEWLSGQDCQIILFTCQKREAELLEDLGIEYHYVNLSE
;
A
#
# COMPACT_ATOMS: atom_id res chain seq x y z
N MET A 1 9.81 29.76 -26.33
CA MET A 1 9.59 29.15 -27.68
C MET A 1 8.93 30.17 -28.64
N ARG A 2 9.31 30.22 -29.95
CA ARG A 2 8.70 31.09 -30.95
C ARG A 2 8.59 30.36 -32.30
N ILE A 3 7.44 30.41 -32.96
CA ILE A 3 7.21 29.77 -34.26
C ILE A 3 7.63 30.75 -35.38
N GLN A 4 8.53 30.32 -36.25
CA GLN A 4 9.01 31.15 -37.34
C GLN A 4 8.22 30.90 -38.64
N GLU A 5 7.80 29.64 -38.85
CA GLU A 5 7.20 29.28 -40.12
C GLU A 5 6.29 28.06 -39.99
N LEU A 6 5.12 28.13 -40.61
CA LEU A 6 4.21 27.00 -40.77
C LEU A 6 4.32 26.52 -42.23
N ILE A 7 4.76 25.29 -42.43
CA ILE A 7 4.98 24.68 -43.75
C ILE A 7 3.95 23.57 -43.92
N ILE A 8 2.82 23.91 -44.54
CA ILE A 8 1.70 23.01 -44.75
C ILE A 8 1.90 22.29 -46.08
N LYS A 9 2.32 21.03 -46.05
CA LYS A 9 2.43 20.25 -47.29
C LYS A 9 1.06 19.80 -47.76
N ASN A 10 0.26 19.24 -46.89
CA ASN A 10 -1.13 18.91 -47.15
C ASN A 10 -1.88 18.70 -45.83
N PHE A 11 -2.85 19.56 -45.54
CA PHE A 11 -3.61 19.53 -44.28
C PHE A 11 -4.97 20.25 -44.45
N GLY A 12 -6.06 19.53 -44.26
CA GLY A 12 -7.41 20.05 -44.50
C GLY A 12 -7.57 20.57 -45.92
N LYS A 13 -7.87 21.86 -46.07
CA LYS A 13 -7.99 22.51 -47.36
C LYS A 13 -6.67 23.06 -47.93
N PHE A 14 -5.60 23.10 -47.15
CA PHE A 14 -4.33 23.67 -47.58
C PHE A 14 -3.43 22.62 -48.21
N SER A 15 -2.86 22.99 -49.34
CA SER A 15 -1.86 22.24 -50.09
C SER A 15 -0.70 23.14 -50.44
N ASP A 16 0.53 22.73 -50.11
CA ASP A 16 1.79 23.39 -50.37
C ASP A 16 1.81 24.90 -50.05
N LYS A 17 1.33 25.28 -48.87
CA LYS A 17 1.30 26.66 -48.38
C LYS A 17 2.30 26.85 -47.24
N THR A 18 3.09 27.90 -47.33
CA THR A 18 4.03 28.34 -46.31
C THR A 18 3.61 29.67 -45.72
N ILE A 19 3.56 29.79 -44.40
CA ILE A 19 3.15 31.01 -43.69
C ILE A 19 4.29 31.41 -42.76
N PRO A 20 5.00 32.52 -43.07
CA PRO A 20 6.01 33.05 -42.17
C PRO A 20 5.36 33.79 -41.01
N LEU A 21 5.94 33.64 -39.83
CA LEU A 21 5.54 34.34 -38.60
C LEU A 21 6.73 35.14 -38.05
N ARG A 22 6.45 36.21 -37.35
CA ARG A 22 7.45 37.10 -36.76
C ARG A 22 7.33 37.13 -35.24
N ASP A 23 8.31 37.68 -34.57
CA ASP A 23 8.23 38.01 -33.17
C ASP A 23 7.11 39.03 -32.92
N GLY A 24 6.56 39.07 -31.71
CA GLY A 24 5.44 39.94 -31.35
C GLY A 24 4.09 39.47 -31.93
N VAL A 25 3.28 40.43 -32.36
CA VAL A 25 1.89 40.16 -32.78
C VAL A 25 1.83 39.78 -34.25
N ASN A 26 1.27 38.60 -34.55
CA ASN A 26 0.94 38.13 -35.89
C ASN A 26 -0.60 38.10 -36.04
N LEU A 27 -1.12 38.89 -36.93
CA LEU A 27 -2.55 38.94 -37.27
C LEU A 27 -2.79 38.19 -38.57
N ILE A 28 -3.44 37.05 -38.47
CA ILE A 28 -3.79 36.20 -39.62
C ILE A 28 -5.27 36.42 -39.93
N TYR A 29 -5.47 37.27 -40.92
CA TYR A 29 -6.83 37.60 -41.36
C TYR A 29 -7.32 36.66 -42.45
N GLY A 30 -8.59 36.29 -42.34
CA GLY A 30 -9.26 35.55 -43.41
C GLY A 30 -10.77 35.50 -43.18
N GLU A 31 -11.52 35.54 -44.26
CA GLU A 31 -12.97 35.39 -44.20
C GLU A 31 -13.40 34.05 -43.56
N ASN A 32 -14.69 33.90 -43.28
CA ASN A 32 -15.20 32.62 -42.83
C ASN A 32 -14.86 31.53 -43.83
N GLU A 33 -14.53 30.34 -43.36
CA GLU A 33 -14.08 29.21 -44.17
C GLU A 33 -12.72 29.40 -44.86
N SER A 34 -11.97 30.47 -44.58
CA SER A 34 -10.60 30.67 -45.10
C SER A 34 -9.59 29.64 -44.61
N GLY A 35 -9.89 28.91 -43.51
CA GLY A 35 -9.03 27.89 -42.96
C GLY A 35 -8.28 28.32 -41.70
N LYS A 36 -8.68 29.38 -41.01
CA LYS A 36 -8.09 29.86 -39.76
C LYS A 36 -8.02 28.74 -38.69
N THR A 37 -9.14 28.13 -38.43
CA THR A 37 -9.22 26.99 -37.49
C THR A 37 -8.43 25.77 -37.96
N THR A 38 -8.26 25.61 -39.29
CA THR A 38 -7.39 24.57 -39.86
C THR A 38 -5.93 24.83 -39.50
N LEU A 39 -5.46 26.07 -39.59
CA LEU A 39 -4.11 26.47 -39.20
C LEU A 39 -3.89 26.39 -37.72
N HIS A 40 -4.86 26.84 -36.92
CA HIS A 40 -4.83 26.70 -35.47
C HIS A 40 -4.66 25.22 -35.07
N THR A 41 -5.49 24.32 -35.64
CA THR A 41 -5.39 22.88 -35.40
C THR A 41 -4.09 22.27 -35.94
N PHE A 42 -3.58 22.80 -37.08
CA PHE A 42 -2.31 22.36 -37.64
C PHE A 42 -1.16 22.58 -36.66
N ILE A 43 -1.06 23.76 -36.02
CA ILE A 43 0.00 24.04 -35.05
C ILE A 43 -0.04 23.01 -33.90
N GLY A 44 -1.21 22.81 -33.27
CA GLY A 44 -1.35 21.82 -32.21
C GLY A 44 -1.06 20.39 -32.65
N SER A 45 -1.44 20.04 -33.90
CA SER A 45 -1.18 18.71 -34.46
C SER A 45 0.31 18.49 -34.76
N MET A 46 1.01 19.53 -35.17
CA MET A 46 2.46 19.45 -35.39
C MET A 46 3.20 19.25 -34.06
N LEU A 47 2.83 19.96 -33.00
CA LEU A 47 3.49 19.84 -31.70
C LEU A 47 3.20 18.49 -31.04
N TYR A 48 1.94 18.08 -30.98
CA TYR A 48 1.50 16.91 -30.18
C TYR A 48 1.13 15.67 -31.02
N GLY A 49 1.11 15.78 -32.33
CA GLY A 49 0.62 14.69 -33.16
C GLY A 49 -0.91 14.60 -33.19
N MET A 50 -1.41 13.65 -33.97
CA MET A 50 -2.83 13.33 -34.04
C MET A 50 -3.07 11.84 -33.80
N GLU A 51 -4.03 11.54 -32.95
CA GLU A 51 -4.53 10.19 -32.76
C GLU A 51 -5.78 9.96 -33.61
N ARG A 52 -5.86 8.80 -34.25
CA ARG A 52 -7.06 8.38 -34.95
C ARG A 52 -7.97 7.58 -34.05
N GLY A 53 -9.19 8.04 -33.93
CA GLY A 53 -10.23 7.31 -33.17
C GLY A 53 -10.55 5.95 -33.78
N ARG A 54 -11.14 5.06 -33.00
CA ARG A 54 -11.61 3.73 -33.46
C ARG A 54 -13.14 3.68 -33.44
N GLY A 55 -13.71 2.96 -34.40
CA GLY A 55 -15.16 2.79 -34.49
C GLY A 55 -15.90 4.10 -34.78
N ARG A 56 -16.96 4.40 -34.02
CA ARG A 56 -17.76 5.63 -34.21
C ARG A 56 -16.97 6.92 -33.95
N ALA A 57 -16.00 6.90 -33.06
CA ALA A 57 -15.15 8.05 -32.76
C ALA A 57 -14.27 8.47 -33.96
N ALA A 58 -13.94 7.53 -34.84
CA ALA A 58 -13.16 7.82 -36.03
C ALA A 58 -13.88 8.73 -37.05
N ALA A 59 -15.18 8.87 -36.98
CA ALA A 59 -15.95 9.73 -37.89
C ALA A 59 -15.94 11.21 -37.53
N THR A 60 -15.59 11.53 -36.27
CA THR A 60 -15.66 12.89 -35.68
C THR A 60 -14.36 13.35 -35.04
N ASP A 61 -13.29 12.53 -35.16
CA ASP A 61 -11.99 12.87 -34.59
C ASP A 61 -11.28 13.99 -35.41
N THR A 62 -10.27 14.60 -34.79
CA THR A 62 -9.47 15.66 -35.41
C THR A 62 -8.77 15.17 -36.67
N PHE A 63 -8.31 13.91 -36.68
CA PHE A 63 -7.67 13.33 -37.85
C PHE A 63 -8.59 13.33 -39.07
N SER A 64 -9.78 12.78 -38.96
CA SER A 64 -10.74 12.67 -40.09
C SER A 64 -11.35 14.03 -40.47
N ARG A 65 -11.50 14.95 -39.51
CA ARG A 65 -12.01 16.28 -39.74
C ARG A 65 -11.07 17.15 -40.62
N TYR A 66 -9.77 16.96 -40.46
CA TYR A 66 -8.74 17.74 -41.19
C TYR A 66 -7.96 16.89 -42.21
N GLU A 67 -8.47 15.70 -42.54
CA GLU A 67 -7.92 14.91 -43.64
C GLU A 67 -7.90 15.72 -44.91
N PRO A 68 -6.79 15.75 -45.72
CA PRO A 68 -6.67 16.57 -46.90
C PRO A 68 -7.75 16.29 -47.95
N TRP A 69 -8.33 17.34 -48.51
CA TRP A 69 -9.45 17.20 -49.45
C TRP A 69 -9.04 16.67 -50.80
N GLU A 70 -7.87 17.11 -51.31
CA GLU A 70 -7.41 16.76 -52.65
C GLU A 70 -6.63 15.44 -52.70
N ASN A 71 -5.81 15.16 -51.67
CA ASN A 71 -5.00 13.95 -51.64
C ASN A 71 -4.95 13.38 -50.20
N PRO A 72 -5.93 12.56 -49.82
CA PRO A 72 -5.99 11.97 -48.46
C PRO A 72 -4.81 11.03 -48.13
N ASN A 73 -4.06 10.58 -49.13
CA ASN A 73 -2.91 9.69 -48.93
C ASN A 73 -1.60 10.45 -48.68
N TYR A 74 -1.63 11.75 -48.72
CA TYR A 74 -0.48 12.60 -48.39
C TYR A 74 -0.91 13.65 -47.38
N TYR A 75 -0.63 13.42 -46.14
CA TYR A 75 -1.10 14.21 -45.00
C TYR A 75 0.10 14.59 -44.13
N ALA A 76 0.73 15.72 -44.45
CA ALA A 76 2.01 16.10 -43.87
C ALA A 76 2.20 17.60 -43.74
N GLY A 77 3.12 17.99 -42.91
CA GLY A 77 3.58 19.36 -42.76
C GLY A 77 4.85 19.44 -41.92
N ALA A 78 5.33 20.67 -41.75
CA ALA A 78 6.43 20.98 -40.85
C ALA A 78 6.19 22.31 -40.15
N VAL A 79 6.84 22.50 -39.03
CA VAL A 79 6.91 23.75 -38.27
C VAL A 79 8.36 24.03 -37.94
N ARG A 80 8.80 25.25 -38.28
CA ARG A 80 10.10 25.77 -37.85
C ARG A 80 9.88 26.67 -36.66
N PHE A 81 10.60 26.41 -35.57
CA PHE A 81 10.48 27.18 -34.34
C PHE A 81 11.84 27.37 -33.66
N VAL A 82 11.93 28.40 -32.85
CA VAL A 82 13.09 28.68 -31.99
C VAL A 82 12.73 28.37 -30.54
N CYS A 83 13.62 27.68 -29.86
CA CYS A 83 13.54 27.44 -28.41
C CYS A 83 14.91 27.78 -27.79
N GLY A 84 14.93 28.67 -26.81
CA GLY A 84 16.16 29.30 -26.38
C GLY A 84 16.80 30.06 -27.55
N ASP A 85 18.07 29.74 -27.85
CA ASP A 85 18.84 30.35 -28.96
C ASP A 85 18.99 29.41 -30.17
N ARG A 86 18.27 28.27 -30.21
CA ARG A 86 18.38 27.26 -31.25
C ARG A 86 17.11 27.16 -32.10
N THR A 87 17.32 26.88 -33.39
CA THR A 87 16.25 26.71 -34.39
C THR A 87 15.99 25.23 -34.63
N PHE A 88 14.73 24.85 -34.59
CA PHE A 88 14.29 23.49 -34.78
C PHE A 88 13.30 23.36 -35.92
N TYR A 89 13.44 22.27 -36.66
CA TYR A 89 12.55 21.89 -37.75
C TYR A 89 11.84 20.59 -37.37
N LEU A 90 10.54 20.71 -37.08
CA LEU A 90 9.67 19.57 -36.74
C LEU A 90 8.82 19.22 -37.95
N GLN A 91 9.03 18.06 -38.53
CA GLN A 91 8.23 17.53 -39.61
C GLN A 91 7.38 16.35 -39.10
N ARG A 92 6.12 16.31 -39.55
CA ARG A 92 5.24 15.16 -39.28
C ARG A 92 4.50 14.74 -40.53
N ASN A 93 4.43 13.42 -40.68
CA ASN A 93 3.55 12.76 -41.63
C ASN A 93 2.44 12.06 -40.86
N PHE A 94 1.19 12.38 -41.15
CA PHE A 94 0.01 11.81 -40.50
C PHE A 94 -0.64 10.71 -41.37
N ASP A 95 -0.05 10.32 -42.48
CA ASP A 95 -0.60 9.32 -43.38
C ASP A 95 -1.06 8.06 -42.64
N LYS A 96 -2.14 7.50 -43.16
CA LYS A 96 -2.77 6.31 -42.57
C LYS A 96 -1.82 5.11 -42.41
N TYR A 97 -0.86 4.98 -43.33
CA TYR A 97 0.02 3.83 -43.46
C TYR A 97 1.51 4.12 -43.16
N GLY A 98 1.88 5.37 -43.06
CA GLY A 98 3.28 5.78 -42.93
C GLY A 98 3.46 6.94 -41.95
N LYS A 99 2.95 6.81 -40.73
CA LYS A 99 3.18 7.83 -39.70
C LYS A 99 4.68 7.96 -39.45
N SER A 100 5.20 9.15 -39.59
CA SER A 100 6.58 9.48 -39.25
C SER A 100 6.65 10.88 -38.67
N ALA A 101 7.61 11.09 -37.80
CA ALA A 101 7.92 12.41 -37.29
C ALA A 101 9.43 12.52 -37.15
N SER A 102 9.99 13.65 -37.51
CA SER A 102 11.40 13.97 -37.34
C SER A 102 11.56 15.36 -36.75
N LEU A 103 12.52 15.52 -35.87
CA LEU A 103 12.88 16.77 -35.23
C LEU A 103 14.37 17.00 -35.42
N ILE A 104 14.73 18.07 -36.07
CA ILE A 104 16.12 18.39 -36.42
C ILE A 104 16.45 19.77 -35.87
N CYS A 105 17.55 19.88 -35.15
CA CYS A 105 18.16 21.17 -34.84
C CYS A 105 18.87 21.69 -36.09
N GLU A 106 18.42 22.82 -36.63
CA GLU A 106 19.00 23.37 -37.89
C GLU A 106 20.39 24.00 -37.68
N ASP A 107 20.75 24.36 -36.43
CA ASP A 107 22.02 25.03 -36.12
C ASP A 107 23.22 24.07 -36.17
N ASP A 108 23.04 22.82 -35.77
CA ASP A 108 24.10 21.80 -35.71
C ASP A 108 23.80 20.56 -36.55
N GLY A 109 22.57 20.42 -37.06
CA GLY A 109 22.12 19.29 -37.86
C GLY A 109 21.84 18.04 -37.03
N GLU A 110 21.74 18.14 -35.69
CA GLU A 110 21.41 17.05 -34.81
C GLU A 110 19.95 16.60 -34.99
N GLU A 111 19.75 15.32 -35.22
CA GLU A 111 18.41 14.71 -35.21
C GLU A 111 18.03 14.29 -33.80
N LEU A 112 16.96 14.86 -33.29
CA LEU A 112 16.44 14.65 -31.92
C LEU A 112 15.38 13.56 -31.93
N SER A 113 15.34 12.77 -30.85
CA SER A 113 14.42 11.66 -30.70
C SER A 113 13.09 12.09 -30.10
N LEU A 114 12.01 11.95 -30.86
CA LEU A 114 10.67 12.19 -30.32
C LEU A 114 10.21 11.07 -29.34
N GLU A 115 10.75 9.86 -29.52
CA GLU A 115 10.40 8.70 -28.66
C GLU A 115 11.06 8.81 -27.28
N ASP A 116 12.28 9.37 -27.21
CA ASP A 116 13.00 9.59 -25.96
C ASP A 116 12.56 10.87 -25.22
N GLY A 117 11.63 11.65 -25.82
CA GLY A 117 11.02 12.80 -25.17
C GLY A 117 11.70 14.15 -25.41
N ASP A 118 12.63 14.26 -26.37
CA ASP A 118 13.33 15.52 -26.65
C ASP A 118 12.39 16.66 -26.99
N LEU A 119 11.31 16.39 -27.77
CA LEU A 119 10.30 17.41 -28.07
C LEU A 119 9.54 17.81 -26.79
N ALA A 120 9.25 16.87 -25.91
CA ALA A 120 8.58 17.19 -24.66
C ALA A 120 9.47 18.10 -23.78
N ALA A 121 10.78 17.84 -23.74
CA ALA A 121 11.73 18.70 -23.04
C ALA A 121 11.78 20.12 -23.65
N LEU A 122 11.79 20.25 -25.01
CA LEU A 122 11.72 21.54 -25.67
C LEU A 122 10.39 22.28 -25.42
N LEU A 123 9.33 21.55 -25.12
CA LEU A 123 8.03 22.09 -24.77
C LEU A 123 7.85 22.25 -23.23
N ASP A 124 8.94 22.22 -22.46
CA ASP A 124 8.91 22.38 -21.00
C ASP A 124 7.90 21.43 -20.32
N GLY A 125 7.80 20.19 -20.81
CA GLY A 125 6.85 19.20 -20.33
C GLY A 125 5.38 19.48 -20.67
N MET A 126 5.06 20.55 -21.41
CA MET A 126 3.68 20.94 -21.72
C MET A 126 2.95 19.83 -22.47
N GLN A 127 1.95 19.25 -21.84
CA GLN A 127 1.07 18.26 -22.45
C GLN A 127 0.01 18.94 -23.33
N LYS A 128 -0.54 18.20 -24.31
CA LYS A 128 -1.58 18.70 -25.21
C LYS A 128 -2.79 19.29 -24.48
N SER A 129 -3.25 18.66 -23.41
CA SER A 129 -4.37 19.13 -22.59
C SER A 129 -4.12 20.48 -21.94
N LEU A 130 -2.87 20.73 -21.54
CA LEU A 130 -2.43 22.01 -20.97
C LEU A 130 -2.26 23.08 -22.04
N TYR A 131 -1.63 22.76 -23.12
CA TYR A 131 -1.55 23.64 -24.28
C TYR A 131 -2.94 24.16 -24.70
N GLU A 132 -3.92 23.26 -24.86
CA GLU A 132 -5.32 23.62 -25.18
C GLU A 132 -6.04 24.35 -24.03
N SER A 133 -5.60 24.20 -22.79
CA SER A 133 -6.20 24.84 -21.61
C SER A 133 -5.53 26.14 -21.19
N THR A 134 -4.35 26.47 -21.77
CA THR A 134 -3.58 27.68 -21.45
C THR A 134 -3.41 28.57 -22.69
N VAL A 135 -2.38 28.32 -23.48
CA VAL A 135 -1.91 29.22 -24.56
C VAL A 135 -2.67 29.10 -25.87
N SER A 136 -3.39 28.00 -26.10
CA SER A 136 -4.16 27.77 -27.32
C SER A 136 -5.65 27.95 -27.07
N ILE A 137 -6.25 29.01 -27.61
CA ILE A 137 -7.66 29.34 -27.43
C ILE A 137 -8.38 29.19 -28.74
N GLY A 138 -9.18 28.16 -28.89
CA GLY A 138 -10.03 27.92 -30.05
C GLY A 138 -11.32 28.74 -30.03
N GLN A 139 -12.02 28.74 -31.16
CA GLN A 139 -13.27 29.45 -31.34
C GLN A 139 -14.31 29.02 -30.32
N SER A 140 -14.82 29.94 -29.50
CA SER A 140 -15.79 29.70 -28.38
C SER A 140 -15.31 28.75 -27.29
N GLU A 141 -14.03 28.43 -27.19
CA GLU A 141 -13.45 27.55 -26.18
C GLU A 141 -12.77 28.31 -25.03
N THR A 142 -13.33 29.44 -24.63
CA THR A 142 -12.76 30.25 -23.54
C THR A 142 -12.83 29.56 -22.18
N LYS A 143 -13.76 28.63 -21.97
CA LYS A 143 -13.84 27.87 -20.71
C LYS A 143 -12.64 26.93 -20.55
N THR A 144 -11.97 27.04 -19.42
CA THR A 144 -10.91 26.12 -19.06
C THR A 144 -11.46 24.71 -18.79
N LYS A 145 -10.74 23.69 -19.24
CA LYS A 145 -11.09 22.29 -19.00
C LYS A 145 -10.74 21.91 -17.56
N GLU A 146 -11.44 20.91 -16.98
CA GLU A 146 -11.11 20.35 -15.66
C GLU A 146 -9.64 19.89 -15.56
N ALA A 147 -9.03 19.53 -16.70
CA ALA A 147 -7.63 19.16 -16.80
C ALA A 147 -6.69 20.25 -16.24
N LEU A 148 -7.00 21.54 -16.41
CA LEU A 148 -6.17 22.63 -15.89
C LEU A 148 -6.12 22.64 -14.36
N ALA A 149 -7.26 22.40 -13.71
CA ALA A 149 -7.32 22.33 -12.25
C ALA A 149 -6.51 21.17 -11.67
N ILE A 150 -6.59 20.02 -12.34
CA ILE A 150 -5.82 18.83 -11.95
C ILE A 150 -4.32 19.11 -12.10
N GLU A 151 -3.93 19.73 -13.21
CA GLU A 151 -2.53 19.94 -13.53
C GLU A 151 -1.90 21.05 -12.70
N LEU A 152 -2.61 22.13 -12.43
CA LEU A 152 -2.16 23.14 -11.45
C LEU A 152 -1.93 22.51 -10.07
N ARG A 153 -2.76 21.56 -9.69
CA ARG A 153 -2.58 20.82 -8.44
C ARG A 153 -1.37 19.88 -8.50
N ASN A 154 -1.18 19.18 -9.61
CA ASN A 154 -0.04 18.30 -9.83
C ASN A 154 1.27 19.09 -9.87
N HIS A 155 1.28 20.20 -10.60
CA HIS A 155 2.44 21.09 -10.64
C HIS A 155 2.76 21.67 -9.26
N ALA A 156 1.72 22.08 -8.50
CA ALA A 156 1.88 22.51 -7.11
C ALA A 156 2.59 21.48 -6.25
N THR A 157 2.29 20.21 -6.47
CA THR A 157 2.84 19.11 -5.67
C THR A 157 4.20 18.62 -6.17
N ASN A 158 4.45 18.64 -7.47
CA ASN A 158 5.66 18.07 -8.04
C ASN A 158 6.84 19.06 -8.07
N PHE A 159 6.62 20.29 -8.52
CA PHE A 159 7.68 21.29 -8.74
C PHE A 159 8.43 21.68 -7.46
N TYR A 160 7.71 21.86 -6.34
CA TYR A 160 8.34 22.27 -5.09
C TYR A 160 8.91 21.12 -4.26
N ALA A 161 8.48 19.88 -4.51
CA ALA A 161 8.97 18.76 -3.72
C ALA A 161 10.36 18.28 -4.15
N THR A 162 10.74 18.48 -5.40
CA THR A 162 11.91 17.81 -5.97
C THR A 162 12.80 18.70 -6.82
N GLY A 163 12.29 19.81 -7.35
CA GLY A 163 13.02 20.58 -8.36
C GLY A 163 13.25 19.79 -9.67
N ASP A 164 12.61 18.61 -9.77
CA ASP A 164 12.76 17.69 -10.88
C ASP A 164 11.38 17.09 -11.20
N GLU A 165 10.97 17.16 -12.45
CA GLU A 165 9.62 16.74 -12.89
C GLU A 165 9.36 15.21 -12.79
N GLU A 166 10.41 14.40 -12.60
CA GLU A 166 10.31 12.95 -12.58
C GLU A 166 9.75 12.33 -11.29
N LEU A 167 9.75 13.04 -10.17
CA LEU A 167 9.30 12.50 -8.90
C LEU A 167 7.82 12.83 -8.62
N GLN A 168 6.93 12.03 -9.16
CA GLN A 168 5.50 12.11 -8.87
C GLN A 168 5.22 11.85 -7.38
N LEU A 169 4.70 12.84 -6.68
CA LEU A 169 4.32 12.74 -5.26
C LEU A 169 3.32 11.59 -5.02
N ASP A 170 2.44 11.34 -5.95
CA ASP A 170 1.54 10.17 -5.96
C ASP A 170 2.30 8.84 -6.01
N GLY A 171 3.43 8.81 -6.69
CA GLY A 171 4.36 7.67 -6.67
C GLY A 171 4.96 7.46 -5.29
N ALA A 172 5.41 8.54 -4.65
CA ALA A 172 5.95 8.51 -3.29
C ALA A 172 4.90 8.05 -2.26
N PHE A 173 3.67 8.56 -2.33
CA PHE A 173 2.57 8.10 -1.46
C PHE A 173 2.22 6.63 -1.69
N ARG A 174 2.19 6.16 -2.94
CA ARG A 174 1.98 4.74 -3.26
C ARG A 174 3.09 3.88 -2.70
N TYR A 175 4.34 4.28 -2.87
CA TYR A 175 5.51 3.59 -2.32
C TYR A 175 5.46 3.51 -0.78
N LEU A 176 5.20 4.63 -0.10
CA LEU A 176 5.08 4.66 1.37
C LEU A 176 3.96 3.76 1.87
N LYS A 177 2.81 3.77 1.18
CA LYS A 177 1.66 2.92 1.51
C LYS A 177 1.96 1.44 1.30
N GLU A 178 2.66 1.09 0.24
CA GLU A 178 3.07 -0.28 -0.05
C GLU A 178 4.10 -0.78 0.98
N LYS A 179 5.11 0.05 1.28
CA LYS A 179 6.11 -0.26 2.28
C LYS A 179 5.54 -0.41 3.68
N LYS A 180 4.55 0.40 4.03
CA LYS A 180 3.81 0.26 5.29
C LYS A 180 3.03 -1.06 5.35
N ARG A 181 2.36 -1.46 4.26
CA ARG A 181 1.65 -2.74 4.19
C ARG A 181 2.61 -3.94 4.29
N GLU A 182 3.79 -3.83 3.71
CA GLU A 182 4.85 -4.83 3.81
C GLU A 182 5.30 -5.01 5.26
N LEU A 183 5.60 -3.90 5.96
CA LEU A 183 5.97 -3.91 7.37
C LEU A 183 4.85 -4.44 8.27
N ASP A 184 3.60 -4.05 8.03
CA ASP A 184 2.44 -4.56 8.77
C ASP A 184 2.27 -6.08 8.57
N ARG A 185 2.65 -6.61 7.40
CA ARG A 185 2.62 -8.05 7.13
C ARG A 185 3.76 -8.77 7.84
N GLU A 186 4.97 -8.24 7.77
CA GLU A 186 6.14 -8.78 8.48
C GLU A 186 5.91 -8.80 10.01
N GLU A 187 5.33 -7.72 10.57
CA GLU A 187 5.00 -7.63 11.98
C GLU A 187 3.99 -8.72 12.38
N ARG A 188 2.94 -8.94 11.58
CA ARG A 188 1.95 -10.00 11.82
C ARG A 188 2.52 -11.41 11.71
N GLU A 189 3.36 -11.65 10.69
CA GLU A 189 4.01 -12.94 10.50
C GLU A 189 4.96 -13.27 11.67
N GLN A 190 5.72 -12.28 12.14
CA GLN A 190 6.59 -12.45 13.31
C GLN A 190 5.80 -12.69 14.60
N GLU A 191 4.70 -11.97 14.80
CA GLU A 191 3.84 -12.13 15.97
C GLU A 191 3.15 -13.49 15.98
N LEU A 192 2.63 -13.95 14.84
CA LEU A 192 2.04 -15.28 14.70
C LEU A 192 3.07 -16.39 14.97
N ALA A 193 4.25 -16.29 14.37
CA ALA A 193 5.32 -17.26 14.60
C ALA A 193 5.79 -17.28 16.06
N ARG A 194 5.75 -16.14 16.73
CA ARG A 194 6.04 -16.04 18.17
C ARG A 194 4.96 -16.68 19.01
N GLN A 195 3.68 -16.41 18.72
CA GLN A 195 2.55 -17.03 19.40
C GLN A 195 2.57 -18.54 19.27
N GLU A 196 2.81 -19.06 18.06
CA GLU A 196 2.92 -20.51 17.82
C GLU A 196 4.05 -21.15 18.67
N LYS A 197 5.22 -20.50 18.71
CA LYS A 197 6.33 -20.98 19.54
C LYS A 197 6.00 -20.93 21.03
N ARG A 198 5.40 -19.86 21.50
CA ARG A 198 4.99 -19.70 22.88
C ARG A 198 3.96 -20.75 23.26
N ASP A 199 2.92 -20.94 22.45
CA ASP A 199 1.87 -21.93 22.70
C ASP A 199 2.44 -23.36 22.72
N ALA A 200 3.43 -23.66 21.86
CA ALA A 200 4.10 -24.95 21.86
C ALA A 200 4.88 -25.18 23.18
N VAL A 201 5.67 -24.19 23.62
CA VAL A 201 6.44 -24.28 24.87
C VAL A 201 5.51 -24.30 26.10
N GLU A 202 4.44 -23.52 26.11
CA GLU A 202 3.44 -23.49 27.21
C GLU A 202 2.70 -24.84 27.32
N ASN A 203 2.34 -25.44 26.20
CA ASN A 203 1.75 -26.77 26.17
C ASN A 203 2.74 -27.80 26.70
N GLU A 204 4.01 -27.78 26.25
CA GLU A 204 5.03 -28.71 26.77
C GLU A 204 5.27 -28.51 28.27
N ALA A 205 5.39 -27.27 28.73
CA ALA A 205 5.53 -26.96 30.15
C ALA A 205 4.34 -27.49 30.98
N SER A 206 3.11 -27.37 30.44
CA SER A 206 1.89 -27.89 31.06
C SER A 206 1.86 -29.42 31.15
N TYR A 207 2.48 -30.11 30.17
CA TYR A 207 2.63 -31.57 30.24
C TYR A 207 3.66 -31.97 31.29
N VAL A 208 4.85 -31.32 31.28
CA VAL A 208 5.91 -31.61 32.25
C VAL A 208 5.44 -31.30 33.68
N TRP A 209 4.69 -30.21 33.88
CA TRP A 209 4.12 -29.86 35.18
C TRP A 209 3.16 -30.93 35.70
N ARG A 210 2.30 -31.49 34.85
CA ARG A 210 1.40 -32.60 35.24
C ARG A 210 2.18 -33.86 35.58
N ASP A 211 3.22 -34.18 34.80
CA ASP A 211 4.09 -35.31 35.09
C ASP A 211 4.82 -35.14 36.44
N LEU A 212 5.31 -33.90 36.72
CA LEU A 212 5.94 -33.58 38.02
C LEU A 212 5.00 -33.81 39.21
N HIS A 213 3.75 -33.34 39.10
CA HIS A 213 2.77 -33.54 40.15
C HIS A 213 2.45 -35.02 40.39
N LYS A 214 2.42 -35.80 39.31
CA LYS A 214 2.21 -37.24 39.39
C LYS A 214 3.40 -37.93 40.02
N LEU A 215 4.62 -37.60 39.59
CA LEU A 215 5.85 -38.14 40.17
C LEU A 215 6.03 -37.75 41.64
N GLN A 216 5.60 -36.53 42.01
CA GLN A 216 5.61 -36.09 43.39
C GLN A 216 4.68 -36.95 44.28
N GLN A 217 3.46 -37.23 43.78
CA GLN A 217 2.54 -38.12 44.48
C GLN A 217 3.11 -39.56 44.59
N GLU A 218 3.69 -40.07 43.51
CA GLU A 218 4.33 -41.38 43.50
C GLU A 218 5.54 -41.44 44.48
N LEU A 219 6.30 -40.33 44.57
CA LEU A 219 7.42 -40.21 45.50
C LEU A 219 6.93 -40.20 46.96
N ASP A 220 5.92 -39.38 47.25
CA ASP A 220 5.31 -39.30 48.57
C ASP A 220 4.76 -40.69 49.01
N GLU A 221 4.10 -41.40 48.06
CA GLU A 221 3.64 -42.77 48.34
C GLU A 221 4.78 -43.77 48.54
N ALA A 222 5.87 -43.65 47.80
CA ALA A 222 7.04 -44.50 47.92
C ALA A 222 7.79 -44.25 49.25
N GLU A 223 7.95 -42.98 49.63
CA GLU A 223 8.53 -42.58 50.92
C GLU A 223 7.65 -43.06 52.08
N ASP A 224 6.32 -42.92 52.01
CA ASP A 224 5.38 -43.45 52.97
C ASP A 224 5.48 -44.98 53.15
N LYS A 225 5.65 -45.71 52.02
CA LYS A 225 5.86 -47.17 52.06
C LYS A 225 7.17 -47.53 52.70
N LEU A 226 8.22 -46.77 52.42
CA LEU A 226 9.56 -46.95 52.98
C LEU A 226 9.57 -46.69 54.47
N ASP A 227 8.90 -45.62 54.92
CA ASP A 227 8.76 -45.32 56.36
C ASP A 227 7.96 -46.39 57.11
N ARG A 228 6.86 -46.88 56.49
CA ARG A 228 6.08 -47.99 57.10
C ARG A 228 6.91 -49.27 57.21
N ALA A 229 7.68 -49.60 56.12
CA ALA A 229 8.56 -50.76 56.14
C ALA A 229 9.65 -50.62 57.24
N ALA A 230 10.23 -49.42 57.37
CA ALA A 230 11.22 -49.12 58.38
C ALA A 230 10.61 -49.19 59.82
N GLU A 231 9.37 -48.71 59.96
CA GLU A 231 8.64 -48.85 61.28
C GLU A 231 8.28 -50.29 61.61
N GLU A 232 7.83 -51.05 60.58
CA GLU A 232 7.54 -52.48 60.74
C GLU A 232 8.80 -53.26 61.09
N ARG A 233 9.93 -52.95 60.44
CA ARG A 233 11.21 -53.51 60.82
C ARG A 233 11.57 -53.23 62.27
N LYS A 234 11.44 -51.99 62.73
CA LYS A 234 11.68 -51.56 64.08
C LYS A 234 10.72 -52.27 65.09
N ARG A 235 9.45 -52.44 64.69
CA ARG A 235 8.46 -53.18 65.54
C ARG A 235 8.82 -54.67 65.63
N ASN A 236 9.18 -55.25 64.45
CA ASN A 236 9.54 -56.66 64.44
C ASN A 236 10.87 -56.92 65.22
N GLN A 237 11.87 -56.03 65.11
CA GLN A 237 13.07 -56.08 65.88
C GLN A 237 12.74 -56.02 67.41
N LYS A 238 11.90 -55.04 67.78
CA LYS A 238 11.46 -54.94 69.17
C LYS A 238 10.62 -56.15 69.66
N GLN A 239 9.78 -56.68 68.79
CA GLN A 239 9.05 -57.92 69.08
C GLN A 239 10.00 -59.13 69.17
N ARG A 240 10.97 -59.23 68.27
CA ARG A 240 11.99 -60.30 68.36
C ARG A 240 12.83 -60.19 69.61
N GLU A 241 13.28 -58.98 69.94
CA GLU A 241 13.96 -58.76 71.20
C GLU A 241 13.09 -59.13 72.41
N PHE A 242 11.79 -58.77 72.29
CA PHE A 242 10.81 -59.14 73.35
C PHE A 242 10.50 -60.64 73.27
N PHE A 243 10.36 -61.25 72.07
CA PHE A 243 10.16 -62.70 71.95
C PHE A 243 11.42 -63.48 72.25
N GLN A 244 12.62 -63.01 71.87
CA GLN A 244 13.88 -63.65 72.36
C GLN A 244 14.02 -63.55 73.83
N LYS A 245 13.65 -62.47 74.46
CA LYS A 245 13.54 -62.37 75.91
C LYS A 245 12.45 -63.29 76.47
N ARG A 246 11.32 -63.43 75.77
CA ARG A 246 10.25 -64.34 76.14
C ARG A 246 10.56 -65.81 75.76
N ILE A 247 11.22 -66.08 74.68
CA ILE A 247 11.67 -67.42 74.30
C ILE A 247 12.76 -67.85 75.24
N GLN A 248 13.62 -66.99 75.70
CA GLN A 248 14.50 -67.26 76.81
C GLN A 248 13.70 -67.46 78.11
N GLU A 249 12.49 -66.87 78.21
CA GLU A 249 11.54 -67.12 79.32
C GLU A 249 10.50 -68.21 78.96
N GLU A 250 10.17 -68.43 77.66
CA GLU A 250 9.17 -69.41 77.14
C GLU A 250 9.77 -70.57 76.32
N GLU A 251 11.08 -70.76 76.24
CA GLU A 251 11.62 -72.13 76.00
C GLU A 251 11.04 -73.15 77.01
N ARG A 252 10.16 -72.60 77.89
CA ARG A 252 9.44 -73.34 78.85
C ARG A 252 7.93 -73.56 78.54
N GLN A 253 7.36 -73.02 77.51
CA GLN A 253 5.92 -73.32 77.24
C GLN A 253 5.55 -73.27 75.79
N GLU A 254 5.23 -74.40 75.31
CA GLU A 254 4.66 -74.93 74.08
C GLU A 254 3.59 -74.14 73.26
N LYS A 255 3.77 -74.22 71.97
CA LYS A 255 2.83 -74.60 70.87
C LYS A 255 1.38 -74.04 70.80
N ALA A 256 1.00 -73.54 69.65
CA ALA A 256 -0.09 -73.93 68.73
C ALA A 256 -1.08 -72.90 68.16
N ARG A 257 -1.20 -72.84 66.88
CA ARG A 257 -2.36 -72.84 65.89
C ARG A 257 -3.11 -71.57 65.39
N PRO A 258 -4.01 -71.60 64.36
CA PRO A 258 -3.82 -71.05 62.98
C PRO A 258 -4.94 -70.17 62.33
N LYS A 259 -4.68 -69.51 61.28
CA LYS A 259 -5.34 -69.16 59.96
C LYS A 259 -6.73 -68.53 59.78
N LYS A 260 -6.87 -67.51 58.86
CA LYS A 260 -7.91 -67.38 57.82
C LYS A 260 -7.86 -66.07 56.89
N TRP A 261 -8.42 -66.16 55.70
CA TRP A 261 -8.38 -65.29 54.49
C TRP A 261 -9.54 -64.32 54.27
N ARG A 262 -9.40 -63.22 53.50
CA ARG A 262 -10.51 -62.56 52.77
C ARG A 262 -10.08 -61.49 51.69
N VAL A 263 -10.91 -61.39 50.65
CA VAL A 263 -10.78 -60.49 49.47
C VAL A 263 -11.57 -59.20 49.70
N HIS A 264 -11.06 -58.06 49.28
CA HIS A 264 -11.65 -56.74 49.55
C HIS A 264 -12.71 -56.31 48.48
N PRO A 265 -13.92 -55.81 48.89
CA PRO A 265 -14.99 -55.38 47.94
C PRO A 265 -14.79 -54.02 47.35
N ALA A 266 -13.89 -53.15 47.82
CA ALA A 266 -13.68 -51.80 47.35
C ALA A 266 -13.10 -51.71 45.92
N ALA A 267 -12.36 -52.73 45.47
CA ALA A 267 -11.80 -52.76 44.13
C ALA A 267 -12.86 -52.95 43.01
N LEU A 268 -13.95 -53.65 43.32
CA LEU A 268 -15.07 -53.88 42.39
C LEU A 268 -15.91 -52.61 42.21
N ILE A 269 -16.07 -51.79 43.24
CA ILE A 269 -16.82 -50.52 43.18
C ILE A 269 -16.06 -49.48 42.34
N ALA A 270 -14.74 -49.37 42.47
CA ALA A 270 -13.91 -48.45 41.71
C ALA A 270 -13.93 -48.76 40.20
N MET A 271 -13.96 -50.05 39.83
CA MET A 271 -14.06 -50.50 38.44
C MET A 271 -15.42 -50.16 37.78
N LEU A 272 -16.50 -50.26 38.55
CA LEU A 272 -17.83 -49.93 38.08
C LEU A 272 -18.00 -48.43 37.85
N LEU A 273 -17.42 -47.57 38.67
CA LEU A 273 -17.43 -46.12 38.52
C LEU A 273 -16.64 -45.63 37.30
N LEU A 274 -15.51 -46.28 36.99
CA LEU A 274 -14.71 -45.98 35.81
C LEU A 274 -15.46 -46.35 34.50
N LEU A 275 -16.22 -47.43 34.51
CA LEU A 275 -17.00 -47.85 33.35
C LEU A 275 -18.17 -46.88 33.07
N ILE A 276 -18.85 -46.42 34.13
CA ILE A 276 -19.93 -45.44 34.04
C ILE A 276 -19.38 -44.09 33.51
N PHE A 277 -18.22 -43.66 34.00
CA PHE A 277 -17.57 -42.43 33.58
C PHE A 277 -17.21 -42.44 32.08
N ALA A 278 -16.69 -43.58 31.59
CA ALA A 278 -16.33 -43.73 30.17
C ALA A 278 -17.56 -43.70 29.25
N ILE A 279 -18.71 -44.18 29.70
CA ILE A 279 -19.95 -44.21 28.93
C ILE A 279 -20.62 -42.83 28.84
N VAL A 280 -20.50 -42.02 29.92
CA VAL A 280 -21.23 -40.74 30.03
C VAL A 280 -20.46 -39.56 29.44
N MET A 281 -19.11 -39.59 29.44
CA MET A 281 -18.27 -38.43 29.06
C MET A 281 -17.66 -38.47 27.66
N LEU A 282 -17.78 -39.57 26.94
CA LEU A 282 -17.20 -39.71 25.60
C LEU A 282 -18.29 -39.83 24.54
N GLU A 283 -18.14 -39.07 23.43
CA GLU A 283 -19.06 -39.13 22.29
C GLU A 283 -18.87 -40.39 21.42
N PRO A 284 -19.96 -40.93 20.85
CA PRO A 284 -19.87 -42.09 19.95
C PRO A 284 -19.00 -41.82 18.73
N PRO A 285 -18.10 -42.73 18.28
CA PRO A 285 -18.00 -44.15 18.64
C PRO A 285 -17.00 -44.53 19.72
N TRP A 286 -16.28 -43.57 20.30
CA TRP A 286 -15.17 -43.79 21.23
C TRP A 286 -15.60 -44.33 22.61
N ASN A 287 -16.81 -44.04 23.04
CA ASN A 287 -17.37 -44.52 24.30
C ASN A 287 -17.50 -46.06 24.33
N TYR A 288 -17.83 -46.67 23.23
CA TYR A 288 -17.93 -48.13 23.13
C TYR A 288 -16.58 -48.83 23.14
N LEU A 289 -15.58 -48.23 22.47
CA LEU A 289 -14.20 -48.76 22.44
C LEU A 289 -13.58 -48.77 23.85
N TRP A 290 -13.69 -47.67 24.56
CA TRP A 290 -13.14 -47.57 25.94
C TRP A 290 -13.91 -48.43 26.94
N ALA A 291 -15.22 -48.57 26.83
CA ALA A 291 -16.01 -49.47 27.64
C ALA A 291 -15.58 -50.93 27.45
N ILE A 292 -15.29 -51.35 26.22
CA ILE A 292 -14.79 -52.71 25.95
C ILE A 292 -13.38 -52.93 26.52
N VAL A 293 -12.49 -51.93 26.42
CA VAL A 293 -11.14 -52.06 26.96
C VAL A 293 -11.16 -52.16 28.50
N ILE A 294 -11.98 -51.35 29.16
CA ILE A 294 -12.14 -51.39 30.64
C ILE A 294 -12.78 -52.71 31.09
N PHE A 295 -13.75 -53.20 30.31
CA PHE A 295 -14.39 -54.49 30.64
C PHE A 295 -13.44 -55.68 30.45
N LEU A 296 -12.61 -55.67 29.40
CA LEU A 296 -11.58 -56.69 29.20
C LEU A 296 -10.50 -56.67 30.29
N ALA A 297 -10.02 -55.47 30.69
CA ALA A 297 -9.05 -55.31 31.74
C ALA A 297 -9.58 -55.78 33.10
N SER A 298 -10.89 -55.50 33.38
CA SER A 298 -11.58 -55.92 34.60
C SER A 298 -11.72 -57.45 34.63
N SER A 299 -12.09 -58.03 33.51
CA SER A 299 -12.23 -59.49 33.41
C SER A 299 -10.90 -60.21 33.58
N LEU A 300 -9.81 -59.65 33.00
CA LEU A 300 -8.47 -60.21 33.13
C LEU A 300 -7.94 -60.13 34.56
N TYR A 301 -8.23 -59.04 35.27
CA TYR A 301 -7.87 -58.89 36.70
C TYR A 301 -8.58 -59.88 37.60
N VAL A 302 -9.90 -60.07 37.42
CA VAL A 302 -10.70 -61.06 38.18
C VAL A 302 -10.24 -62.49 37.86
N TRP A 303 -9.96 -62.78 36.58
CA TRP A 303 -9.46 -64.12 36.18
C TRP A 303 -8.10 -64.42 36.78
N ASN A 304 -7.16 -63.46 36.78
CA ASN A 304 -5.83 -63.66 37.35
C ASN A 304 -5.90 -63.89 38.87
N LYS A 305 -6.81 -63.19 39.57
CA LYS A 305 -7.02 -63.35 41.00
C LYS A 305 -7.73 -64.70 41.36
N MET A 306 -8.59 -65.18 40.47
CA MET A 306 -9.22 -66.54 40.63
C MET A 306 -8.22 -67.66 40.35
N LYS A 307 -7.22 -67.41 39.49
CA LYS A 307 -6.18 -68.41 39.15
C LYS A 307 -5.20 -68.62 40.30
N ASP A 308 -4.90 -67.57 41.05
CA ASP A 308 -4.04 -67.65 42.24
C ASP A 308 -4.68 -68.37 43.45
N GLY A 309 -6.05 -68.37 43.51
CA GLY A 309 -6.80 -69.07 44.55
C GLY A 309 -6.90 -70.59 44.43
N ARG A 310 -6.51 -71.18 43.25
CA ARG A 310 -6.63 -72.61 42.96
C ARG A 310 -5.36 -73.42 43.10
N ARG A 311 -4.25 -72.81 43.58
CA ARG A 311 -2.95 -73.52 43.63
C ARG A 311 -2.43 -73.78 45.03
N VAL A 312 -3.28 -73.89 46.02
CA VAL A 312 -2.83 -74.38 47.32
C VAL A 312 -3.78 -75.47 47.84
N GLN A 313 -3.55 -76.66 47.35
CA GLN A 313 -3.82 -77.89 48.05
C GLN A 313 -2.87 -79.00 47.64
N SER A 314 -2.22 -79.55 48.67
CA SER A 314 -1.56 -80.87 48.81
C SER A 314 -0.27 -81.00 47.94
N GLU A 315 0.84 -81.22 48.56
CA GLU A 315 1.26 -82.48 49.16
C GLU A 315 2.61 -82.34 49.90
N PRO A 316 3.15 -83.36 50.53
CA PRO A 316 3.92 -83.22 51.79
C PRO A 316 5.44 -83.28 51.52
N ALA A 317 6.14 -82.89 52.52
CA ALA A 317 7.53 -83.08 52.86
C ALA A 317 8.40 -83.99 51.96
N GLU A 318 9.36 -83.36 51.27
CA GLU A 318 10.71 -83.96 51.12
C GLU A 318 11.75 -82.85 51.43
N GLU A 319 12.57 -83.16 52.37
CA GLU A 319 13.78 -82.46 52.76
C GLU A 319 14.69 -82.30 51.54
N ASN A 320 14.94 -81.10 51.17
CA ASN A 320 16.22 -80.73 50.55
C ASN A 320 16.51 -79.25 50.83
N GLY A 321 17.62 -79.04 51.48
CA GLY A 321 18.10 -77.75 51.91
C GLY A 321 18.09 -76.71 50.89
N SER A 322 17.12 -75.81 50.95
CA SER A 322 17.20 -74.45 50.47
C SER A 322 17.32 -73.55 51.65
N GLU A 323 18.37 -72.75 51.64
CA GLU A 323 18.64 -71.71 52.62
C GLU A 323 17.33 -71.02 53.02
N GLU A 324 16.84 -71.22 54.23
CA GLU A 324 15.77 -70.38 54.79
C GLU A 324 16.30 -68.96 54.80
N GLU A 325 15.80 -68.17 53.82
CA GLU A 325 15.96 -66.71 53.86
C GLU A 325 15.44 -66.33 55.28
N THR A 326 16.36 -65.83 56.09
CA THR A 326 15.94 -65.35 57.42
C THR A 326 14.98 -64.18 57.18
N GLU A 327 13.93 -64.03 57.95
CA GLU A 327 12.98 -62.93 57.83
C GLU A 327 13.69 -61.55 57.79
N GLU A 328 14.90 -61.46 58.34
CA GLU A 328 15.77 -60.30 58.25
C GLU A 328 16.26 -60.02 56.87
N GLU A 329 16.71 -61.02 56.08
CA GLU A 329 17.09 -60.89 54.71
C GLU A 329 15.92 -60.52 53.79
N TYR A 330 14.73 -60.96 54.05
CA TYR A 330 13.49 -60.59 53.40
C TYR A 330 13.13 -59.11 53.64
N PHE A 331 13.24 -58.63 54.84
CA PHE A 331 13.01 -57.21 55.16
C PHE A 331 14.08 -56.31 54.65
N ASP A 332 15.33 -56.70 54.63
CA ASP A 332 16.44 -55.95 54.00
C ASP A 332 16.29 -55.85 52.52
N ARG A 333 15.95 -56.90 51.80
CA ARG A 333 15.70 -56.90 50.34
C ARG A 333 14.45 -56.08 50.03
N THR A 334 13.40 -56.09 50.85
CA THR A 334 12.21 -55.28 50.64
C THR A 334 12.50 -53.78 50.85
N GLU A 335 13.26 -53.44 51.90
CA GLU A 335 13.67 -52.05 52.16
C GLU A 335 14.61 -51.52 51.09
N GLU A 336 15.60 -52.31 50.64
CA GLU A 336 16.47 -51.95 49.52
C GLU A 336 15.72 -51.74 48.20
N ARG A 337 14.72 -52.60 47.93
CA ARG A 337 13.89 -52.46 46.73
C ARG A 337 13.06 -51.18 46.79
N LEU A 338 12.44 -50.86 47.90
CA LEU A 338 11.65 -49.64 48.09
C LEU A 338 12.53 -48.39 48.05
N ARG A 339 13.76 -48.46 48.59
CA ARG A 339 14.73 -47.35 48.45
C ARG A 339 15.13 -47.13 47.00
N TRP A 340 15.45 -48.20 46.27
CA TRP A 340 15.80 -48.12 44.86
C TRP A 340 14.60 -47.54 44.03
N GLU A 341 13.38 -47.93 44.36
CA GLU A 341 12.18 -47.40 43.71
C GLU A 341 11.99 -45.91 44.02
N ALA A 342 12.14 -45.47 45.26
CA ALA A 342 12.07 -44.08 45.68
C ALA A 342 13.20 -43.24 45.05
N ASP A 343 14.43 -43.75 45.01
CA ASP A 343 15.58 -43.07 44.44
C ASP A 343 15.41 -42.91 42.92
N ARG A 344 14.87 -43.92 42.21
CA ARG A 344 14.55 -43.85 40.80
C ARG A 344 13.49 -42.77 40.52
N ILE A 345 12.41 -42.74 41.27
CA ILE A 345 11.33 -41.73 41.12
C ILE A 345 11.90 -40.34 41.44
N ARG A 346 12.79 -40.22 42.43
CA ARG A 346 13.45 -38.95 42.78
C ARG A 346 14.37 -38.44 41.66
N GLU A 347 15.08 -39.33 40.99
CA GLU A 347 15.90 -38.99 39.83
C GLU A 347 15.02 -38.53 38.65
N GLU A 348 13.96 -39.27 38.31
CA GLU A 348 12.99 -38.89 37.30
C GLU A 348 12.31 -37.54 37.60
N TYR A 349 11.96 -37.29 38.87
CA TYR A 349 11.39 -36.02 39.30
C TYR A 349 12.39 -34.86 39.08
N ARG A 350 13.65 -35.05 39.47
CA ARG A 350 14.69 -34.02 39.31
C ARG A 350 14.95 -33.70 37.85
N ASP A 351 14.99 -34.69 36.98
CA ASP A 351 15.16 -34.49 35.56
C ASP A 351 14.00 -33.71 34.93
N LYS A 352 12.77 -34.05 35.37
CA LYS A 352 11.56 -33.31 34.92
C LYS A 352 11.51 -31.90 35.49
N GLU A 353 11.95 -31.67 36.72
CA GLU A 353 12.04 -30.37 37.36
C GLU A 353 12.98 -29.43 36.59
N ILE A 354 14.19 -29.92 36.24
CA ILE A 354 15.16 -29.17 35.43
C ILE A 354 14.54 -28.85 34.08
N ARG A 355 13.85 -29.82 33.46
CA ARG A 355 13.17 -29.58 32.17
C ARG A 355 12.09 -28.52 32.27
N TYR A 356 11.30 -28.52 33.33
CA TYR A 356 10.26 -27.54 33.59
C TYR A 356 10.84 -26.12 33.78
N GLU A 357 11.93 -26.01 34.56
CA GLU A 357 12.62 -24.73 34.75
C GLU A 357 13.19 -24.20 33.46
N ASN A 358 13.81 -25.03 32.62
CA ASN A 358 14.30 -24.65 31.29
C ASN A 358 13.16 -24.16 30.39
N LEU A 359 12.00 -24.82 30.40
CA LEU A 359 10.83 -24.39 29.61
C LEU A 359 10.27 -23.08 30.12
N LYS A 360 10.29 -22.85 31.44
CA LYS A 360 9.88 -21.58 32.03
C LYS A 360 10.82 -20.44 31.66
N GLU A 361 12.11 -20.68 31.67
CA GLU A 361 13.14 -19.74 31.23
C GLU A 361 12.97 -19.39 29.72
N GLN A 362 12.70 -20.38 28.88
CA GLN A 362 12.37 -20.17 27.47
C GLN A 362 11.09 -19.32 27.29
N LEU A 363 10.08 -19.49 28.10
CA LEU A 363 8.87 -18.66 28.09
C LEU A 363 9.17 -17.22 28.50
N GLU A 364 10.02 -17.00 29.49
CA GLU A 364 10.46 -15.68 29.91
C GLU A 364 11.29 -15.01 28.82
N GLU A 365 12.24 -15.72 28.19
CA GLU A 365 12.99 -15.21 27.03
C GLU A 365 12.07 -14.84 25.86
N LEU A 366 11.07 -15.65 25.54
CA LEU A 366 10.08 -15.34 24.49
C LEU A 366 9.23 -14.11 24.83
N ASN A 367 9.05 -13.79 26.12
CA ASN A 367 8.35 -12.59 26.57
C ASN A 367 9.26 -11.35 26.56
N GLU A 368 10.55 -11.48 26.86
CA GLU A 368 11.51 -10.36 26.85
C GLU A 368 11.98 -9.96 25.45
N PHE A 369 11.87 -10.82 24.44
CA PHE A 369 12.30 -10.55 23.05
C PHE A 369 11.36 -9.58 22.32
N GLU A 370 11.06 -8.41 22.91
CA GLU A 370 10.37 -7.29 22.23
C GLU A 370 11.23 -6.55 21.19
N THR A 371 12.55 -6.76 21.18
CA THR A 371 13.51 -5.96 20.38
C THR A 371 13.32 -6.08 18.86
N GLY A 372 12.88 -7.24 18.34
CA GLY A 372 12.58 -7.41 16.93
C GLY A 372 11.35 -6.60 16.47
N CYS A 373 10.27 -6.67 17.23
CA CYS A 373 9.05 -5.91 16.97
C CYS A 373 9.25 -4.41 17.15
N GLU A 374 10.12 -4.00 18.08
CA GLU A 374 10.43 -2.59 18.32
C GLU A 374 11.10 -1.90 17.12
N THR A 375 11.97 -2.60 16.40
CA THR A 375 12.60 -2.08 15.19
C THR A 375 11.62 -1.92 14.03
N LEU A 376 10.69 -2.87 13.84
CA LEU A 376 9.62 -2.78 12.84
C LEU A 376 8.64 -1.65 13.19
N ARG A 377 8.28 -1.51 14.45
CA ARG A 377 7.44 -0.43 14.96
C ARG A 377 8.07 0.94 14.73
N LYS A 378 9.36 1.12 15.03
CA LYS A 378 10.10 2.36 14.74
C LYS A 378 10.13 2.68 13.24
N LYS A 379 10.34 1.68 12.38
CA LYS A 379 10.27 1.86 10.91
C LYS A 379 8.88 2.31 10.48
N ARG A 380 7.83 1.70 11.00
CA ARG A 380 6.43 2.07 10.71
C ARG A 380 6.11 3.50 11.18
N GLU A 381 6.54 3.87 12.37
CA GLU A 381 6.39 5.24 12.88
C GLU A 381 7.13 6.25 12.00
N ALA A 382 8.35 5.93 11.58
CA ALA A 382 9.11 6.77 10.65
C ALA A 382 8.38 6.97 9.31
N LEU A 383 7.79 5.90 8.74
CA LEU A 383 6.98 6.00 7.53
C LEU A 383 5.71 6.84 7.73
N GLN A 384 5.06 6.74 8.88
CA GLN A 384 3.89 7.57 9.21
C GLN A 384 4.27 9.05 9.33
N ILE A 385 5.41 9.34 9.96
CA ILE A 385 5.93 10.71 10.07
C ILE A 385 6.28 11.24 8.67
N ALA A 386 6.93 10.43 7.83
CA ALA A 386 7.25 10.80 6.45
C ALA A 386 5.99 11.08 5.63
N GLU A 387 4.98 10.21 5.69
CA GLU A 387 3.69 10.38 5.02
C GLU A 387 3.00 11.69 5.47
N LYS A 388 2.97 11.92 6.78
CA LYS A 388 2.38 13.14 7.34
C LYS A 388 3.14 14.40 6.88
N ARG A 389 4.47 14.38 6.92
CA ARG A 389 5.29 15.52 6.47
C ARG A 389 5.11 15.81 4.99
N LEU A 390 5.04 14.77 4.16
CA LEU A 390 4.77 14.93 2.73
C LEU A 390 3.37 15.53 2.49
N ARG A 391 2.35 15.12 3.25
CA ARG A 391 1.01 15.73 3.17
C ARG A 391 1.01 17.18 3.59
N ASP A 392 1.58 17.48 4.75
CA ASP A 392 1.66 18.85 5.27
C ASP A 392 2.41 19.77 4.27
N LEU A 393 3.47 19.26 3.66
CA LEU A 393 4.23 19.99 2.64
C LEU A 393 3.42 20.19 1.36
N SER A 394 2.74 19.16 0.88
CA SER A 394 1.83 19.23 -0.27
C SER A 394 0.73 20.28 -0.06
N ASP A 395 0.08 20.28 1.11
CA ASP A 395 -0.96 21.23 1.44
C ASP A 395 -0.43 22.68 1.51
N GLN A 396 0.78 22.87 2.04
CA GLN A 396 1.43 24.19 2.05
C GLN A 396 1.74 24.67 0.64
N MET A 397 2.25 23.78 -0.21
CA MET A 397 2.55 24.09 -1.61
C MET A 397 1.31 24.43 -2.41
N GLN A 398 0.23 23.67 -2.26
CA GLN A 398 -1.03 23.98 -2.91
C GLN A 398 -1.56 25.37 -2.51
N LYS A 399 -1.46 25.73 -1.24
CA LYS A 399 -1.83 27.07 -0.76
C LYS A 399 -0.95 28.17 -1.35
N GLU A 400 0.35 27.95 -1.44
CA GLU A 400 1.27 28.93 -2.02
C GLU A 400 1.01 29.17 -3.50
N ILE A 401 0.82 28.10 -4.29
CA ILE A 401 0.44 28.22 -5.70
C ILE A 401 -0.93 28.85 -5.86
N GLY A 402 -1.91 28.43 -5.04
CA GLY A 402 -3.22 29.07 -5.03
C GLY A 402 -3.14 30.56 -4.74
N TYR A 403 -2.28 30.96 -3.80
CA TYR A 403 -2.04 32.38 -3.51
C TYR A 403 -1.39 33.12 -4.69
N ARG A 404 -0.33 32.55 -5.31
CA ARG A 404 0.35 33.13 -6.49
C ARG A 404 -0.61 33.23 -7.68
N LEU A 405 -1.40 32.19 -7.93
CA LEU A 405 -2.40 32.15 -8.98
C LEU A 405 -3.46 33.27 -8.76
N ASN A 406 -4.04 33.31 -7.57
CA ASN A 406 -5.07 34.31 -7.21
C ASN A 406 -4.53 35.74 -7.31
N LYS A 407 -3.27 35.95 -6.92
CA LYS A 407 -2.61 37.24 -7.08
C LYS A 407 -2.47 37.60 -8.57
N ARG A 408 -1.91 36.69 -9.37
CA ARG A 408 -1.64 36.96 -10.80
C ARG A 408 -2.92 37.11 -11.63
N ILE A 409 -3.92 36.27 -11.38
CA ILE A 409 -5.23 36.42 -12.04
C ILE A 409 -5.85 37.77 -11.72
N SER A 410 -5.73 38.21 -10.46
CA SER A 410 -6.27 39.51 -10.04
C SER A 410 -5.56 40.68 -10.71
N GLU A 411 -4.24 40.61 -10.88
CA GLU A 411 -3.47 41.63 -11.60
C GLU A 411 -3.95 41.71 -13.06
N ILE A 412 -4.00 40.57 -13.76
CA ILE A 412 -4.43 40.52 -15.16
C ILE A 412 -5.88 41.06 -15.31
N ILE A 413 -6.82 40.65 -14.47
CA ILE A 413 -8.22 41.12 -14.60
C ILE A 413 -8.35 42.61 -14.28
N GLN A 414 -7.53 43.16 -13.37
CA GLN A 414 -7.49 44.60 -13.14
C GLN A 414 -7.04 45.36 -14.38
N GLU A 415 -5.95 44.93 -15.02
CA GLU A 415 -5.43 45.51 -16.26
C GLU A 415 -6.48 45.43 -17.40
N LEU A 416 -7.08 44.26 -17.61
CA LEU A 416 -8.06 44.03 -18.68
C LEU A 416 -9.39 44.79 -18.45
N THR A 417 -9.71 45.15 -17.22
CA THR A 417 -11.01 45.79 -16.89
C THR A 417 -10.88 47.20 -16.34
N ASP A 418 -9.69 47.82 -16.40
CA ASP A 418 -9.40 49.15 -15.87
C ASP A 418 -9.73 49.31 -14.39
N GLY A 419 -9.35 48.31 -13.61
CA GLY A 419 -9.63 48.30 -12.18
C GLY A 419 -11.12 48.12 -11.81
N ARG A 420 -11.99 47.81 -12.76
CA ARG A 420 -13.43 47.61 -12.50
C ARG A 420 -13.70 46.47 -11.51
N TYR A 421 -12.86 45.45 -11.51
CA TYR A 421 -12.88 44.35 -10.57
C TYR A 421 -11.55 44.30 -9.81
N GLU A 422 -11.65 44.33 -8.47
CA GLU A 422 -10.48 44.42 -7.60
C GLU A 422 -9.72 43.09 -7.49
N LYS A 423 -10.44 42.00 -7.42
CA LYS A 423 -9.83 40.66 -7.26
C LYS A 423 -10.66 39.61 -7.97
N LEU A 424 -9.95 38.69 -8.59
CA LEU A 424 -10.46 37.43 -9.10
C LEU A 424 -9.84 36.30 -8.27
N LEU A 425 -10.67 35.44 -7.71
CA LEU A 425 -10.22 34.34 -6.86
C LEU A 425 -10.69 33.02 -7.43
N ALA A 426 -9.82 32.03 -7.39
CA ALA A 426 -10.12 30.63 -7.60
C ALA A 426 -10.12 29.91 -6.25
N ASP A 427 -11.14 29.11 -5.97
CA ASP A 427 -11.13 28.22 -4.81
C ASP A 427 -10.36 26.91 -5.08
N ASP A 428 -10.28 26.02 -4.09
CA ASP A 428 -9.58 24.75 -4.19
C ASP A 428 -10.16 23.81 -5.27
N GLU A 429 -11.42 24.05 -5.69
CA GLU A 429 -12.08 23.35 -6.80
C GLU A 429 -11.96 24.10 -8.12
N MET A 430 -11.15 25.17 -8.18
CA MET A 430 -10.98 26.07 -9.34
C MET A 430 -12.28 26.77 -9.77
N LYS A 431 -13.23 26.93 -8.86
CA LYS A 431 -14.40 27.79 -9.10
C LYS A 431 -14.00 29.25 -8.96
N LEU A 432 -14.28 30.01 -9.98
CA LEU A 432 -13.88 31.42 -10.07
C LEU A 432 -14.96 32.32 -9.53
N PHE A 433 -14.56 33.35 -8.82
CA PHE A 433 -15.45 34.44 -8.37
C PHE A 433 -14.71 35.76 -8.27
N LEU A 434 -15.41 36.80 -8.60
CA LEU A 434 -14.92 38.17 -8.52
C LEU A 434 -15.25 38.76 -7.14
N LEU A 435 -14.35 39.61 -6.66
CA LEU A 435 -14.60 40.49 -5.53
C LEU A 435 -14.76 41.91 -6.04
N LYS A 436 -15.88 42.55 -5.69
CA LYS A 436 -16.17 43.98 -5.96
C LYS A 436 -16.87 44.59 -4.76
N ASP A 437 -16.35 45.69 -4.23
CA ASP A 437 -16.88 46.37 -3.07
C ASP A 437 -17.17 45.43 -1.88
N GLY A 438 -16.29 44.42 -1.66
CA GLY A 438 -16.43 43.38 -0.62
C GLY A 438 -17.51 42.33 -0.91
N ARG A 439 -18.16 42.34 -2.06
CA ARG A 439 -19.16 41.34 -2.48
C ARG A 439 -18.57 40.29 -3.40
N LYS A 440 -18.91 39.04 -3.13
CA LYS A 440 -18.55 37.90 -3.98
C LYS A 440 -19.56 37.79 -5.12
N ILE A 441 -19.07 37.84 -6.36
CA ILE A 441 -19.86 37.74 -7.59
C ILE A 441 -19.41 36.46 -8.32
N THR A 442 -20.36 35.58 -8.59
CA THR A 442 -20.10 34.33 -9.33
C THR A 442 -20.11 34.60 -10.85
N LEU A 443 -19.51 33.67 -11.63
CA LEU A 443 -19.45 33.81 -13.09
C LEU A 443 -20.83 33.88 -13.76
N ASP A 444 -21.86 33.29 -13.18
CA ASP A 444 -23.22 33.30 -13.71
C ASP A 444 -23.89 34.69 -13.58
N GLN A 445 -23.32 35.57 -12.77
CA GLN A 445 -23.82 36.91 -12.51
C GLN A 445 -23.18 37.99 -13.38
N VAL A 446 -22.20 37.62 -14.21
CA VAL A 446 -21.50 38.57 -15.08
C VAL A 446 -21.90 38.39 -16.54
N SER A 447 -21.61 39.41 -17.35
CA SER A 447 -21.85 39.34 -18.80
C SER A 447 -20.92 38.30 -19.45
N LYS A 448 -21.30 37.72 -20.59
CA LYS A 448 -20.51 36.74 -21.32
C LYS A 448 -19.11 37.26 -21.63
N GLY A 449 -18.96 38.50 -22.13
CA GLY A 449 -17.65 39.10 -22.40
C GLY A 449 -16.80 39.26 -21.12
N THR A 450 -17.42 39.53 -19.95
CA THR A 450 -16.68 39.56 -18.68
C THR A 450 -16.24 38.16 -18.27
N ALA A 451 -17.10 37.15 -18.43
CA ALA A 451 -16.72 35.75 -18.15
C ALA A 451 -15.55 35.28 -19.03
N GLU A 452 -15.54 35.69 -20.29
CA GLU A 452 -14.43 35.38 -21.20
C GLU A 452 -13.14 36.08 -20.79
N GLN A 453 -13.16 37.32 -20.35
CA GLN A 453 -12.00 38.02 -19.79
C GLN A 453 -11.46 37.29 -18.55
N ILE A 454 -12.35 36.79 -17.69
CA ILE A 454 -11.99 36.03 -16.49
C ILE A 454 -11.28 34.71 -16.86
N TYR A 455 -11.84 33.97 -17.80
CA TYR A 455 -11.20 32.72 -18.27
C TYR A 455 -9.89 32.99 -18.98
N PHE A 456 -9.80 34.07 -19.76
CA PHE A 456 -8.56 34.49 -20.38
C PHE A 456 -7.48 34.80 -19.32
N ALA A 457 -7.83 35.60 -18.30
CA ALA A 457 -6.92 35.90 -17.19
C ALA A 457 -6.44 34.63 -16.45
N LEU A 458 -7.34 33.68 -16.22
CA LEU A 458 -6.98 32.39 -15.61
C LEU A 458 -6.00 31.61 -16.48
N ARG A 459 -6.24 31.51 -17.79
CA ARG A 459 -5.35 30.80 -18.74
C ARG A 459 -3.97 31.41 -18.77
N MET A 460 -3.86 32.72 -18.86
CA MET A 460 -2.57 33.43 -18.90
C MET A 460 -1.81 33.28 -17.58
N ALA A 461 -2.45 33.52 -16.44
CA ALA A 461 -1.83 33.34 -15.13
C ALA A 461 -1.38 31.88 -14.90
N SER A 462 -2.17 30.92 -15.36
CA SER A 462 -1.81 29.50 -15.25
C SER A 462 -0.61 29.15 -16.11
N SER A 463 -0.54 29.67 -17.34
CA SER A 463 0.63 29.47 -18.22
C SER A 463 1.91 30.02 -17.60
N GLU A 464 1.85 31.23 -17.04
CA GLU A 464 3.02 31.87 -16.38
C GLU A 464 3.49 31.13 -15.10
N ILE A 465 2.58 30.40 -14.44
CA ILE A 465 2.94 29.64 -13.22
C ILE A 465 3.44 28.24 -13.55
N LEU A 466 2.85 27.61 -14.57
CA LEU A 466 3.16 26.23 -14.93
C LEU A 466 4.47 26.09 -15.72
N TYR A 467 4.88 27.12 -16.46
CA TYR A 467 6.01 27.04 -17.37
C TYR A 467 7.01 28.17 -17.14
N GLU A 468 8.28 27.84 -17.16
CA GLU A 468 9.37 28.80 -17.13
C GLU A 468 9.58 29.42 -18.53
N GLU A 469 9.37 28.61 -19.57
CA GLU A 469 9.47 29.03 -20.96
C GLU A 469 8.19 29.72 -21.43
N LYS A 470 8.36 30.82 -22.18
CA LYS A 470 7.24 31.53 -22.80
C LYS A 470 6.85 30.88 -24.12
N PHE A 471 5.59 30.47 -24.20
CA PHE A 471 5.02 29.87 -25.39
C PHE A 471 4.25 30.90 -26.23
N PRO A 472 4.11 30.68 -27.56
CA PRO A 472 3.22 31.49 -28.39
C PRO A 472 1.78 31.41 -27.90
N ILE A 473 1.12 32.53 -27.70
CA ILE A 473 -0.32 32.60 -27.42
C ILE A 473 -1.07 32.55 -28.74
N ILE A 474 -1.89 31.53 -28.91
CA ILE A 474 -2.60 31.26 -30.17
C ILE A 474 -4.09 31.43 -29.97
N LEU A 475 -4.69 32.33 -30.73
CA LEU A 475 -6.06 32.78 -30.53
C LEU A 475 -6.86 32.63 -31.82
N ASP A 476 -7.88 31.76 -31.86
CA ASP A 476 -8.74 31.54 -33.03
C ASP A 476 -10.12 32.13 -32.81
N ASP A 477 -10.40 33.30 -33.45
CA ASP A 477 -11.62 34.08 -33.31
C ASP A 477 -12.06 34.27 -31.81
N ALA A 478 -11.06 34.42 -30.90
CA ALA A 478 -11.26 34.37 -29.46
C ALA A 478 -12.03 35.57 -28.91
N PHE A 479 -12.09 36.66 -29.62
CA PHE A 479 -12.66 37.94 -29.15
C PHE A 479 -14.03 38.29 -29.76
N ALA A 480 -14.75 37.31 -30.28
CA ALA A 480 -16.01 37.51 -30.98
C ALA A 480 -17.10 38.21 -30.10
N TYR A 481 -17.02 38.07 -28.79
CA TYR A 481 -17.98 38.65 -27.83
C TYR A 481 -17.51 39.93 -27.13
N TYR A 482 -16.36 40.48 -27.56
CA TYR A 482 -15.83 41.70 -26.97
C TYR A 482 -16.30 42.93 -27.76
N ASP A 483 -16.63 44.00 -26.99
CA ASP A 483 -16.74 45.34 -27.55
C ASP A 483 -15.33 45.90 -27.85
N ASP A 484 -15.29 46.98 -28.66
CA ASP A 484 -14.03 47.54 -29.09
C ASP A 484 -13.14 48.03 -27.93
N THR A 485 -13.75 48.52 -26.84
CA THR A 485 -13.02 48.98 -25.68
C THR A 485 -12.30 47.82 -24.97
N ARG A 486 -13.01 46.70 -24.79
CA ARG A 486 -12.39 45.47 -24.20
C ARG A 486 -11.36 44.88 -25.11
N LEU A 487 -11.64 44.87 -26.41
CA LEU A 487 -10.71 44.35 -27.41
C LEU A 487 -9.42 45.17 -27.44
N ALA A 488 -9.51 46.50 -27.45
CA ALA A 488 -8.36 47.38 -27.41
C ALA A 488 -7.45 47.09 -26.20
N ARG A 489 -8.07 46.94 -25.00
CA ARG A 489 -7.29 46.63 -23.79
C ARG A 489 -6.60 45.27 -23.79
N ILE A 490 -7.28 44.25 -24.32
CA ILE A 490 -6.64 42.93 -24.47
C ILE A 490 -5.52 42.96 -25.50
N LEU A 491 -5.67 43.66 -26.60
CA LEU A 491 -4.60 43.80 -27.61
C LEU A 491 -3.41 44.57 -27.02
N GLU A 492 -3.67 45.64 -26.29
CA GLU A 492 -2.63 46.39 -25.57
C GLU A 492 -1.93 45.48 -24.53
N TRP A 493 -2.68 44.73 -23.75
CA TRP A 493 -2.12 43.78 -22.77
C TRP A 493 -1.27 42.70 -23.42
N LEU A 494 -1.77 42.10 -24.51
CA LEU A 494 -1.06 41.07 -25.30
C LEU A 494 0.24 41.61 -25.92
N SER A 495 0.22 42.83 -26.47
CA SER A 495 1.40 43.45 -27.06
C SER A 495 2.50 43.75 -26.04
N GLY A 496 2.12 43.96 -24.76
CA GLY A 496 3.05 44.12 -23.65
C GLY A 496 3.69 42.84 -23.16
N GLN A 497 3.22 41.67 -23.64
CA GLN A 497 3.80 40.41 -23.23
C GLN A 497 5.06 40.09 -24.03
N ASP A 498 6.10 39.58 -23.37
CA ASP A 498 7.35 39.15 -24.01
C ASP A 498 7.19 37.71 -24.55
N CYS A 499 6.17 37.52 -25.39
CA CYS A 499 5.92 36.27 -26.11
C CYS A 499 5.30 36.54 -27.49
N GLN A 500 5.35 35.56 -28.36
CA GLN A 500 4.75 35.64 -29.68
C GLN A 500 3.22 35.48 -29.56
N ILE A 501 2.48 36.32 -30.27
CA ILE A 501 1.02 36.28 -30.37
C ILE A 501 0.64 35.89 -31.80
N ILE A 502 -0.22 34.88 -31.94
CA ILE A 502 -0.76 34.43 -33.21
C ILE A 502 -2.29 34.56 -33.12
N LEU A 503 -2.82 35.63 -33.75
CA LEU A 503 -4.25 35.95 -33.70
C LEU A 503 -4.87 35.65 -35.06
N PHE A 504 -5.73 34.65 -35.11
CA PHE A 504 -6.59 34.37 -36.25
C PHE A 504 -7.91 35.11 -36.10
N THR A 505 -8.31 35.86 -37.12
CA THR A 505 -9.57 36.62 -37.10
C THR A 505 -10.25 36.70 -38.45
N CYS A 506 -11.58 36.78 -38.46
CA CYS A 506 -12.38 37.11 -39.60
C CYS A 506 -12.85 38.59 -39.61
N GLN A 507 -12.45 39.37 -38.61
CA GLN A 507 -12.90 40.74 -38.42
C GLN A 507 -11.75 41.70 -38.73
N LYS A 508 -12.04 42.82 -39.39
CA LYS A 508 -11.04 43.85 -39.69
C LYS A 508 -10.74 44.76 -38.51
N ARG A 509 -11.68 44.81 -37.52
CA ARG A 509 -11.54 45.67 -36.36
C ARG A 509 -10.30 45.40 -35.50
N GLU A 510 -9.80 44.16 -35.49
CA GLU A 510 -8.57 43.84 -34.75
C GLU A 510 -7.37 44.55 -35.41
N ALA A 511 -7.30 44.57 -36.74
CA ALA A 511 -6.26 45.30 -37.45
C ALA A 511 -6.38 46.81 -37.23
N GLU A 512 -7.59 47.37 -37.37
CA GLU A 512 -7.87 48.79 -37.14
C GLU A 512 -7.50 49.25 -35.73
N LEU A 513 -7.85 48.45 -34.70
CA LEU A 513 -7.49 48.74 -33.32
C LEU A 513 -5.98 48.64 -33.06
N LEU A 514 -5.28 47.67 -33.66
CA LEU A 514 -3.82 47.58 -33.54
C LEU A 514 -3.13 48.80 -34.16
N GLU A 515 -3.61 49.28 -35.29
CA GLU A 515 -3.13 50.53 -35.93
C GLU A 515 -3.41 51.74 -35.06
N ASP A 516 -4.65 51.87 -34.52
CA ASP A 516 -5.05 53.01 -33.68
C ASP A 516 -4.23 53.03 -32.35
N LEU A 517 -3.89 51.90 -31.80
CA LEU A 517 -3.04 51.77 -30.60
C LEU A 517 -1.54 51.93 -30.92
N GLY A 518 -1.15 52.01 -32.18
CA GLY A 518 0.27 52.10 -32.60
C GLY A 518 1.06 50.82 -32.30
N ILE A 519 0.40 49.67 -32.27
CA ILE A 519 1.03 48.38 -31.98
C ILE A 519 1.57 47.82 -33.31
N GLU A 520 2.86 47.52 -33.36
CA GLU A 520 3.46 46.84 -34.51
C GLU A 520 2.97 45.40 -34.59
N TYR A 521 2.50 44.97 -35.77
CA TYR A 521 2.05 43.62 -36.02
C TYR A 521 2.43 43.12 -37.44
N HIS A 522 2.58 41.82 -37.55
CA HIS A 522 2.76 41.16 -38.86
C HIS A 522 1.41 40.71 -39.40
N TYR A 523 1.01 41.27 -40.53
CA TYR A 523 -0.26 40.96 -41.18
C TYR A 523 -0.10 39.85 -42.22
N VAL A 524 -0.93 38.81 -42.10
CA VAL A 524 -1.00 37.70 -43.08
C VAL A 524 -2.44 37.58 -43.55
N ASN A 525 -2.64 37.68 -44.90
CA ASN A 525 -3.95 37.48 -45.51
C ASN A 525 -4.06 36.06 -46.07
N LEU A 526 -5.05 35.28 -45.61
CA LEU A 526 -5.28 33.91 -46.06
C LEU A 526 -6.05 33.84 -47.39
N SER A 527 -6.66 34.94 -47.80
CA SER A 527 -7.45 35.01 -49.05
C SER A 527 -6.58 35.22 -50.29
N GLU A 528 -5.33 35.53 -50.08
CA GLU A 528 -4.27 35.58 -51.09
C GLU A 528 -3.46 34.27 -51.05
#